data_963c68a8de36913677c23cfda71871c5
#
_entry.id   963c68a8de36913677c23cfda71871c5
#
_cell.length_a   1.000
_cell.length_b   1.000
_cell.length_c   1.000
_cell.angle_alpha   90.00
_cell.angle_beta   90.00
_cell.angle_gamma   90.00
#
_symmetry.space_group_name_H-M   'P 1'
#
loop_
_entity.id
_entity.type
_entity.pdbx_description
1 polymer ?
#
loop_
_entity_poly.entity_id
_entity_poly.type
_entity_poly.pdbx_seq_one_letter_code
_entity_poly.pdbx_strand_id
1 'polypeptide(L)'
;MVDLKSVVKAMCKAYSGGRPAMAGALGMTETQFNNNLYEKNGCRFFEIDELIAMEDISGTSYLAEYFSQRRGGMHVDIPQYDELDQVELFSKSIRTAAHRGQVDMIIQSALEDSVIDEGEAAEIMKFHYRHLAARDAEVRAVLALFGKKCKAGKGDAQSVQLQASCALKTCVE
;
A
#
# COMPACT_ATOMS: atom_id res chain seq x y z
N MET A 1 2.83 12.51 -13.31
CA MET A 1 3.71 11.72 -12.42
C MET A 1 3.65 12.34 -11.04
N VAL A 2 3.23 11.60 -10.02
CA VAL A 2 3.22 12.09 -8.64
C VAL A 2 4.67 12.24 -8.20
N ASP A 3 5.03 13.37 -7.59
CA ASP A 3 6.36 13.60 -7.05
C ASP A 3 6.39 13.36 -5.52
N LEU A 4 7.56 13.16 -4.96
CA LEU A 4 7.72 12.87 -3.53
C LEU A 4 7.25 14.04 -2.64
N LYS A 5 7.33 15.28 -3.14
CA LYS A 5 6.79 16.47 -2.43
C LYS A 5 5.27 16.42 -2.31
N SER A 6 4.59 15.88 -3.33
CA SER A 6 3.14 15.67 -3.30
C SER A 6 2.75 14.58 -2.31
N VAL A 7 3.55 13.52 -2.19
CA VAL A 7 3.35 12.45 -1.18
C VAL A 7 3.44 13.04 0.24
N VAL A 8 4.49 13.81 0.55
CA VAL A 8 4.62 14.47 1.86
C VAL A 8 3.44 15.39 2.16
N LYS A 9 2.96 16.16 1.16
CA LYS A 9 1.78 17.01 1.33
C LYS A 9 0.51 16.19 1.61
N ALA A 10 0.36 15.03 0.97
CA ALA A 10 -0.78 14.13 1.19
C ALA A 10 -0.75 13.53 2.60
N MET A 11 0.42 13.05 3.07
CA MET A 11 0.61 12.57 4.44
C MET A 11 0.28 13.67 5.48
N CYS A 12 0.79 14.89 5.28
CA CYS A 12 0.44 16.02 6.14
C CYS A 12 -1.06 16.35 6.15
N LYS A 13 -1.75 16.19 4.99
CA LYS A 13 -3.20 16.43 4.90
C LYS A 13 -4.01 15.35 5.61
N ALA A 14 -3.53 14.11 5.60
CA ALA A 14 -4.16 12.99 6.29
C ALA A 14 -3.97 13.05 7.81
N TYR A 15 -2.88 13.65 8.29
CA TYR A 15 -2.59 13.77 9.71
C TYR A 15 -3.38 14.90 10.37
N SER A 16 -3.97 14.62 11.55
CA SER A 16 -4.72 15.63 12.32
C SER A 16 -3.81 16.78 12.76
N GLY A 17 -4.22 18.01 12.47
CA GLY A 17 -3.41 19.21 12.71
C GLY A 17 -2.47 19.56 11.55
N GLY A 18 -2.44 18.76 10.50
CA GLY A 18 -1.75 19.07 9.25
C GLY A 18 -0.24 19.23 9.38
N ARG A 19 0.31 20.13 8.56
CA ARG A 19 1.77 20.33 8.47
C ARG A 19 2.43 20.81 9.77
N PRO A 20 1.84 21.76 10.55
CA PRO A 20 2.44 22.16 11.81
C PRO A 20 2.56 21.02 12.82
N ALA A 21 1.51 20.19 12.90
CA ALA A 21 1.52 19.04 13.80
C ALA A 21 2.52 17.95 13.34
N MET A 22 2.61 17.70 12.03
CA MET A 22 3.61 16.79 11.46
C MET A 22 5.04 17.26 11.73
N ALA A 23 5.33 18.55 11.57
CA ALA A 23 6.62 19.14 11.89
C ALA A 23 6.97 18.94 13.38
N GLY A 24 6.03 19.22 14.27
CA GLY A 24 6.21 19.00 15.71
C GLY A 24 6.46 17.53 16.07
N ALA A 25 5.76 16.59 15.43
CA ALA A 25 5.95 15.16 15.65
C ALA A 25 7.34 14.67 15.20
N LEU A 26 7.93 15.31 14.20
CA LEU A 26 9.31 15.05 13.74
C LEU A 26 10.37 15.84 14.53
N GLY A 27 9.98 16.60 15.58
CA GLY A 27 10.91 17.43 16.34
C GLY A 27 11.41 18.67 15.60
N MET A 28 10.72 19.11 14.54
CA MET A 28 11.07 20.26 13.70
C MET A 28 10.14 21.44 13.96
N THR A 29 10.63 22.66 13.73
CA THR A 29 9.75 23.82 13.57
C THR A 29 9.04 23.77 12.22
N GLU A 30 7.86 24.39 12.11
CA GLU A 30 7.15 24.48 10.83
C GLU A 30 7.98 25.15 9.73
N THR A 31 8.80 26.14 10.11
CA THR A 31 9.72 26.79 9.16
C THR A 31 10.77 25.84 8.63
N GLN A 32 11.40 25.04 9.49
CA GLN A 32 12.36 24.02 9.08
C GLN A 32 11.71 22.98 8.17
N PHE A 33 10.54 22.47 8.56
CA PHE A 33 9.77 21.52 7.75
C PHE A 33 9.47 22.07 6.34
N ASN A 34 9.01 23.33 6.26
CA ASN A 34 8.74 23.97 4.97
C ASN A 34 10.01 24.19 4.16
N ASN A 35 11.13 24.56 4.78
CA ASN A 35 12.40 24.69 4.09
C ASN A 35 12.87 23.35 3.51
N ASN A 36 12.77 22.26 4.26
CA ASN A 36 13.09 20.91 3.79
C ASN A 36 12.15 20.48 2.64
N LEU A 37 10.84 20.66 2.81
CA LEU A 37 9.84 20.29 1.79
C LEU A 37 10.08 20.98 0.44
N TYR A 38 10.51 22.23 0.47
CA TYR A 38 10.73 23.04 -0.72
C TYR A 38 12.21 23.24 -1.08
N GLU A 39 13.12 22.60 -0.34
CA GLU A 39 14.59 22.69 -0.53
C GLU A 39 15.06 24.16 -0.57
N LYS A 40 14.53 24.99 0.35
CA LYS A 40 14.85 26.42 0.45
C LYS A 40 15.97 26.67 1.44
N ASN A 41 16.65 27.81 1.28
CA ASN A 41 17.70 28.29 2.19
C ASN A 41 18.84 27.26 2.41
N GLY A 42 19.18 26.47 1.38
CA GLY A 42 20.22 25.44 1.48
C GLY A 42 19.80 24.20 2.28
N CYS A 43 18.54 24.09 2.66
CA CYS A 43 18.03 22.90 3.33
C CYS A 43 17.89 21.73 2.35
N ARG A 44 18.23 20.53 2.83
CA ARG A 44 17.99 19.29 2.10
C ARG A 44 16.52 18.90 2.14
N PHE A 45 16.10 18.07 1.19
CA PHE A 45 14.82 17.35 1.30
C PHE A 45 14.89 16.33 2.46
N PHE A 46 13.76 15.81 2.87
CA PHE A 46 13.67 14.81 3.94
C PHE A 46 14.47 13.54 3.63
N GLU A 47 15.09 12.98 4.65
CA GLU A 47 15.72 11.66 4.58
C GLU A 47 14.66 10.54 4.57
N ILE A 48 15.08 9.34 4.18
CA ILE A 48 14.15 8.22 4.07
C ILE A 48 13.52 7.87 5.42
N ASP A 49 14.27 7.95 6.51
CA ASP A 49 13.77 7.67 7.86
C ASP A 49 12.73 8.71 8.31
N GLU A 50 12.92 9.99 7.92
CA GLU A 50 11.94 11.05 8.18
C GLU A 50 10.65 10.83 7.37
N LEU A 51 10.76 10.34 6.14
CA LEU A 51 9.60 10.00 5.29
C LEU A 51 8.84 8.79 5.83
N ILE A 52 9.55 7.75 6.30
CA ILE A 52 8.94 6.58 6.95
C ILE A 52 8.22 7.00 8.22
N ALA A 53 8.86 7.83 9.05
CA ALA A 53 8.23 8.35 10.27
C ALA A 53 6.95 9.17 9.95
N MET A 54 6.94 9.97 8.87
CA MET A 54 5.72 10.68 8.44
C MET A 54 4.61 9.72 8.02
N GLU A 55 4.94 8.64 7.32
CA GLU A 55 3.98 7.61 6.91
C GLU A 55 3.37 6.92 8.12
N ASP A 56 4.22 6.47 9.07
CA ASP A 56 3.79 5.83 10.32
C ASP A 56 2.89 6.76 11.16
N ILE A 57 3.29 8.02 11.35
CA ILE A 57 2.56 9.03 12.11
C ILE A 57 1.21 9.36 11.44
N SER A 58 1.17 9.44 10.12
CA SER A 58 -0.05 9.74 9.38
C SER A 58 -0.99 8.53 9.25
N GLY A 59 -0.50 7.31 9.51
CA GLY A 59 -1.25 6.07 9.31
C GLY A 59 -1.63 5.83 7.85
N THR A 60 -0.79 6.28 6.91
CA THR A 60 -1.04 6.15 5.47
C THR A 60 -0.01 5.23 4.84
N SER A 61 -0.27 4.78 3.61
CA SER A 61 0.63 3.95 2.79
C SER A 61 1.12 4.71 1.54
N TYR A 62 1.07 6.04 1.54
CA TYR A 62 1.34 6.86 0.34
C TYR A 62 2.80 6.78 -0.15
N LEU A 63 3.75 6.59 0.76
CA LEU A 63 5.16 6.43 0.43
C LEU A 63 5.40 5.06 -0.21
N ALA A 64 4.84 4.00 0.38
CA ALA A 64 4.91 2.64 -0.14
C ALA A 64 4.23 2.55 -1.53
N GLU A 65 3.06 3.17 -1.70
CA GLU A 65 2.37 3.30 -2.99
C GLU A 65 3.23 4.01 -4.03
N TYR A 66 3.84 5.14 -3.67
CA TYR A 66 4.71 5.91 -4.56
C TYR A 66 5.88 5.07 -5.10
N PHE A 67 6.60 4.35 -4.22
CA PHE A 67 7.72 3.52 -4.65
C PHE A 67 7.28 2.31 -5.46
N SER A 68 6.17 1.69 -5.10
CA SER A 68 5.59 0.56 -5.86
C SER A 68 5.21 1.00 -7.27
N GLN A 69 4.44 2.08 -7.42
CA GLN A 69 4.02 2.61 -8.71
C GLN A 69 5.20 3.04 -9.58
N ARG A 70 6.23 3.63 -8.99
CA ARG A 70 7.45 4.02 -9.73
C ARG A 70 8.18 2.83 -10.34
N ARG A 71 8.02 1.63 -9.77
CA ARG A 71 8.58 0.36 -10.29
C ARG A 71 7.59 -0.42 -11.16
N GLY A 72 6.42 0.13 -11.45
CA GLY A 72 5.36 -0.58 -12.18
C GLY A 72 4.67 -1.68 -11.35
N GLY A 73 4.80 -1.61 -10.03
CA GLY A 73 4.16 -2.51 -9.08
C GLY A 73 2.97 -1.85 -8.38
N MET A 74 2.40 -2.58 -7.44
CA MET A 74 1.33 -2.12 -6.56
C MET A 74 1.69 -2.34 -5.10
N HIS A 75 1.16 -1.50 -4.22
CA HIS A 75 1.15 -1.70 -2.78
C HIS A 75 -0.19 -2.31 -2.36
N VAL A 76 -0.17 -3.25 -1.42
CA VAL A 76 -1.36 -3.84 -0.81
C VAL A 76 -1.16 -3.85 0.70
N ASP A 77 -2.05 -3.17 1.43
CA ASP A 77 -2.05 -3.20 2.88
C ASP A 77 -2.32 -4.62 3.39
N ILE A 78 -1.59 -5.04 4.44
CA ILE A 78 -1.83 -6.32 5.11
C ILE A 78 -2.89 -6.07 6.19
N PRO A 79 -4.14 -6.53 6.01
CA PRO A 79 -5.16 -6.36 7.03
C PRO A 79 -4.77 -7.08 8.32
N GLN A 80 -5.01 -6.46 9.46
CA GLN A 80 -4.94 -7.11 10.75
C GLN A 80 -6.24 -7.92 10.96
N TYR A 81 -6.12 -9.22 11.18
CA TYR A 81 -7.28 -10.13 11.29
C TYR A 81 -7.40 -10.67 12.72
N ASP A 82 -7.61 -9.80 13.70
CA ASP A 82 -7.71 -10.23 15.11
C ASP A 82 -9.02 -10.97 15.42
N GLU A 83 -10.09 -10.73 14.64
CA GLU A 83 -11.43 -11.29 14.85
C GLU A 83 -12.10 -11.80 13.55
N LEU A 84 -11.32 -12.35 12.62
CA LEU A 84 -11.88 -12.85 11.36
C LEU A 84 -12.68 -14.12 11.58
N ASP A 85 -13.90 -14.19 11.06
CA ASP A 85 -14.76 -15.38 11.02
C ASP A 85 -14.98 -15.95 9.62
N GLN A 86 -15.65 -17.11 9.53
CA GLN A 86 -15.94 -17.76 8.25
C GLN A 86 -16.92 -16.96 7.37
N VAL A 87 -17.82 -16.17 7.98
CA VAL A 87 -18.78 -15.34 7.26
C VAL A 87 -18.05 -14.19 6.56
N GLU A 88 -17.09 -13.58 7.26
CA GLU A 88 -16.26 -12.54 6.67
C GLU A 88 -15.37 -13.07 5.54
N LEU A 89 -14.81 -14.28 5.69
CA LEU A 89 -14.05 -14.93 4.63
C LEU A 89 -14.92 -15.16 3.39
N PHE A 90 -16.14 -15.66 3.56
CA PHE A 90 -17.09 -15.85 2.47
C PHE A 90 -17.44 -14.52 1.79
N SER A 91 -17.67 -13.46 2.56
CA SER A 91 -17.93 -12.11 2.04
C SER A 91 -16.74 -11.55 1.23
N LYS A 92 -15.51 -11.80 1.67
CA LYS A 92 -14.30 -11.45 0.92
C LYS A 92 -14.21 -12.20 -0.40
N SER A 93 -14.51 -13.49 -0.42
CA SER A 93 -14.52 -14.31 -1.63
C SER A 93 -15.53 -13.79 -2.67
N ILE A 94 -16.77 -13.47 -2.24
CA ILE A 94 -17.77 -12.86 -3.12
C ILE A 94 -17.26 -11.53 -3.70
N ARG A 95 -16.67 -10.68 -2.86
CA ARG A 95 -16.11 -9.38 -3.29
C ARG A 95 -14.99 -9.55 -4.32
N THR A 96 -14.09 -10.51 -4.11
CA THR A 96 -13.03 -10.85 -5.07
C THR A 96 -13.60 -11.28 -6.40
N ALA A 97 -14.61 -12.16 -6.40
CA ALA A 97 -15.30 -12.61 -7.62
C ALA A 97 -15.98 -11.45 -8.36
N ALA A 98 -16.65 -10.53 -7.63
CA ALA A 98 -17.27 -9.35 -8.20
C ALA A 98 -16.24 -8.41 -8.86
N HIS A 99 -15.10 -8.16 -8.22
CA HIS A 99 -14.03 -7.33 -8.80
C HIS A 99 -13.41 -7.98 -10.03
N ARG A 100 -13.25 -9.30 -10.04
CA ARG A 100 -12.80 -10.04 -11.24
C ARG A 100 -13.77 -9.84 -12.39
N GLY A 101 -15.08 -10.03 -12.14
CA GLY A 101 -16.12 -9.84 -13.16
C GLY A 101 -16.12 -8.41 -13.74
N GLN A 102 -15.85 -7.39 -12.93
CA GLN A 102 -15.69 -6.01 -13.40
C GLN A 102 -14.51 -5.86 -14.38
N VAL A 103 -13.35 -6.46 -14.07
CA VAL A 103 -12.19 -6.45 -14.98
C VAL A 103 -12.56 -7.10 -16.31
N ASP A 104 -13.19 -8.29 -16.27
CA ASP A 104 -13.56 -9.04 -17.47
C ASP A 104 -14.55 -8.22 -18.33
N MET A 105 -15.53 -7.55 -17.73
CA MET A 105 -16.48 -6.67 -18.45
C MET A 105 -15.80 -5.47 -19.10
N ILE A 106 -14.86 -4.80 -18.42
CA ILE A 106 -14.16 -3.64 -18.98
C ILE A 106 -13.28 -4.08 -20.15
N ILE A 107 -12.58 -5.20 -20.03
CA ILE A 107 -11.79 -5.76 -21.14
C ILE A 107 -12.70 -6.10 -22.32
N GLN A 108 -13.87 -6.70 -22.07
CA GLN A 108 -14.84 -7.03 -23.14
C GLN A 108 -15.29 -5.76 -23.86
N SER A 109 -15.65 -4.70 -23.12
CA SER A 109 -16.05 -3.43 -23.71
C SER A 109 -14.93 -2.77 -24.51
N ALA A 110 -13.70 -2.74 -23.99
CA ALA A 110 -12.54 -2.18 -24.67
C ALA A 110 -12.17 -2.93 -25.97
N LEU A 111 -12.58 -4.19 -26.10
CA LEU A 111 -12.32 -5.01 -27.30
C LEU A 111 -13.41 -4.87 -28.38
N GLU A 112 -14.45 -4.06 -28.20
CA GLU A 112 -15.54 -3.91 -29.17
C GLU A 112 -15.04 -3.38 -30.52
N ASP A 113 -14.06 -2.49 -30.53
CA ASP A 113 -13.41 -1.99 -31.73
C ASP A 113 -12.08 -2.69 -32.06
N SER A 114 -11.69 -3.70 -31.27
CA SER A 114 -10.46 -4.48 -31.42
C SER A 114 -9.15 -3.70 -31.19
N VAL A 115 -9.21 -2.52 -30.58
CA VAL A 115 -8.05 -1.69 -30.24
C VAL A 115 -8.22 -1.18 -28.81
N ILE A 116 -7.24 -1.39 -27.95
CA ILE A 116 -7.22 -0.84 -26.61
C ILE A 116 -6.42 0.46 -26.63
N ASP A 117 -7.08 1.58 -26.38
CA ASP A 117 -6.41 2.87 -26.26
C ASP A 117 -5.73 3.07 -24.88
N GLU A 118 -4.98 4.17 -24.73
CA GLU A 118 -4.24 4.46 -23.50
C GLU A 118 -5.18 4.69 -22.29
N GLY A 119 -6.35 5.29 -22.52
CA GLY A 119 -7.38 5.54 -21.50
C GLY A 119 -8.01 4.24 -21.01
N GLU A 120 -8.39 3.38 -21.93
CA GLU A 120 -8.94 2.05 -21.66
C GLU A 120 -7.92 1.14 -20.96
N ALA A 121 -6.67 1.16 -21.43
CA ALA A 121 -5.60 0.43 -20.76
C ALA A 121 -5.41 0.90 -19.30
N ALA A 122 -5.47 2.20 -19.04
CA ALA A 122 -5.39 2.75 -17.69
C ALA A 122 -6.59 2.34 -16.83
N GLU A 123 -7.79 2.30 -17.40
CA GLU A 123 -9.00 1.87 -16.71
C GLU A 123 -8.96 0.37 -16.39
N ILE A 124 -8.59 -0.47 -17.34
CA ILE A 124 -8.39 -1.91 -17.13
C ILE A 124 -7.41 -2.14 -15.97
N MET A 125 -6.25 -1.47 -15.99
CA MET A 125 -5.25 -1.62 -14.94
C MET A 125 -5.75 -1.16 -13.57
N LYS A 126 -6.53 -0.09 -13.50
CA LYS A 126 -7.14 0.39 -12.26
C LYS A 126 -8.06 -0.65 -11.62
N PHE A 127 -8.93 -1.29 -12.39
CA PHE A 127 -9.83 -2.35 -11.87
C PHE A 127 -9.09 -3.65 -11.60
N HIS A 128 -8.08 -3.96 -12.41
CA HIS A 128 -7.21 -5.11 -12.19
C HIS A 128 -6.48 -5.01 -10.84
N TYR A 129 -5.90 -3.87 -10.50
CA TYR A 129 -5.27 -3.67 -9.19
C TYR A 129 -6.24 -3.81 -8.02
N ARG A 130 -7.49 -3.35 -8.16
CA ARG A 130 -8.54 -3.57 -7.15
C ARG A 130 -8.85 -5.05 -6.96
N HIS A 131 -8.93 -5.82 -8.06
CA HIS A 131 -9.12 -7.26 -7.99
C HIS A 131 -7.93 -7.95 -7.31
N LEU A 132 -6.70 -7.60 -7.66
CA LEU A 132 -5.50 -8.18 -7.05
C LEU A 132 -5.44 -7.88 -5.54
N ALA A 133 -5.74 -6.66 -5.12
CA ALA A 133 -5.79 -6.29 -3.71
C ALA A 133 -6.86 -7.09 -2.94
N ALA A 134 -8.06 -7.25 -3.51
CA ALA A 134 -9.12 -8.06 -2.92
C ALA A 134 -8.73 -9.54 -2.83
N ARG A 135 -8.07 -10.07 -3.86
CA ARG A 135 -7.59 -11.45 -3.86
C ARG A 135 -6.48 -11.71 -2.84
N ASP A 136 -5.53 -10.79 -2.71
CA ASP A 136 -4.49 -10.89 -1.69
C ASP A 136 -5.09 -10.87 -0.28
N ALA A 137 -6.04 -9.96 -0.02
CA ALA A 137 -6.76 -9.89 1.24
C ALA A 137 -7.53 -11.19 1.56
N GLU A 138 -8.18 -11.81 0.57
CA GLU A 138 -8.87 -13.09 0.72
C GLU A 138 -7.88 -14.21 1.08
N VAL A 139 -6.77 -14.33 0.34
CA VAL A 139 -5.75 -15.36 0.59
C VAL A 139 -5.15 -15.22 1.99
N ARG A 140 -4.82 -14.00 2.41
CA ARG A 140 -4.31 -13.73 3.76
C ARG A 140 -5.34 -14.05 4.83
N ALA A 141 -6.62 -13.79 4.59
CA ALA A 141 -7.71 -14.18 5.49
C ALA A 141 -7.80 -15.70 5.66
N VAL A 142 -7.68 -16.46 4.57
CA VAL A 142 -7.62 -17.94 4.65
C VAL A 142 -6.44 -18.39 5.49
N LEU A 143 -5.24 -17.81 5.26
CA LEU A 143 -4.05 -18.16 6.01
C LEU A 143 -4.16 -17.78 7.50
N ALA A 144 -4.80 -16.65 7.82
CA ALA A 144 -5.03 -16.23 9.19
C ALA A 144 -6.00 -17.17 9.93
N LEU A 145 -7.06 -17.64 9.26
CA LEU A 145 -8.06 -18.54 9.86
C LEU A 145 -7.56 -19.98 10.00
N PHE A 146 -6.91 -20.49 8.97
CA PHE A 146 -6.59 -21.92 8.86
C PHE A 146 -5.10 -22.22 8.93
N GLY A 147 -4.23 -21.21 8.86
CA GLY A 147 -2.79 -21.38 8.98
C GLY A 147 -2.40 -21.86 10.38
N LYS A 148 -1.49 -22.83 10.48
CA LYS A 148 -0.90 -23.23 11.75
C LYS A 148 -0.15 -22.05 12.35
N LYS A 149 -0.59 -21.53 13.50
CA LYS A 149 0.18 -20.53 14.26
C LYS A 149 1.51 -21.18 14.65
N CYS A 150 2.60 -20.86 13.98
CA CYS A 150 3.93 -21.12 14.52
C CYS A 150 3.99 -20.37 15.85
N LYS A 151 4.26 -21.09 16.95
CA LYS A 151 4.47 -20.46 18.25
C LYS A 151 5.65 -19.51 18.09
N ALA A 152 5.37 -18.22 17.96
CA ALA A 152 6.39 -17.18 18.02
C ALA A 152 7.03 -17.28 19.41
N GLY A 153 8.28 -17.74 19.46
CA GLY A 153 9.11 -17.59 20.64
C GLY A 153 9.13 -16.09 20.96
N LYS A 154 8.99 -15.74 22.24
CA LYS A 154 9.14 -14.38 22.74
C LYS A 154 10.54 -13.88 22.31
N GLY A 155 10.59 -12.98 21.37
CA GLY A 155 11.83 -12.35 20.91
C GLY A 155 11.64 -11.66 19.56
N ASP A 156 11.68 -10.35 19.58
CA ASP A 156 12.01 -9.40 18.53
C ASP A 156 11.10 -9.23 17.31
N ALA A 157 10.64 -8.00 17.18
CA ALA A 157 9.89 -7.44 16.05
C ALA A 157 10.63 -7.52 14.68
N GLN A 158 11.86 -8.00 14.63
CA GLN A 158 12.68 -8.22 13.44
C GLN A 158 12.42 -9.54 12.71
N SER A 159 11.67 -10.48 13.31
CA SER A 159 11.49 -11.82 12.72
C SER A 159 10.41 -11.92 11.64
N VAL A 160 9.55 -10.92 11.48
CA VAL A 160 8.46 -10.93 10.49
C VAL A 160 8.98 -10.72 9.06
N GLN A 161 10.07 -9.98 8.91
CA GLN A 161 10.68 -9.72 7.59
C GLN A 161 11.46 -10.91 7.01
N LEU A 162 11.96 -11.82 7.86
CA LEU A 162 12.71 -13.01 7.42
C LEU A 162 11.84 -14.15 6.93
N GLN A 163 10.58 -14.23 7.33
CA GLN A 163 9.67 -15.30 6.90
C GLN A 163 9.15 -15.14 5.47
N ALA A 164 9.02 -13.90 4.98
CA ALA A 164 8.68 -13.64 3.57
C ALA A 164 9.82 -14.05 2.60
N SER A 165 11.06 -14.00 3.06
CA SER A 165 12.24 -14.39 2.28
C SER A 165 12.43 -15.91 2.17
N CYS A 166 11.91 -16.68 3.12
CA CYS A 166 12.07 -18.16 3.12
C CYS A 166 11.08 -18.85 2.18
N ALA A 167 9.88 -18.28 2.00
CA ALA A 167 8.86 -18.85 1.11
C ALA A 167 9.22 -18.72 -0.38
N LEU A 168 10.08 -17.76 -0.74
CA LEU A 168 10.53 -17.55 -2.14
C LEU A 168 11.68 -18.47 -2.57
N LYS A 169 12.36 -19.15 -1.63
CA LYS A 169 13.49 -20.04 -1.96
C LYS A 169 13.11 -21.49 -2.25
N THR A 170 11.88 -21.90 -2.00
CA THR A 170 11.42 -23.29 -2.19
C THR A 170 10.59 -23.52 -3.46
N CYS A 171 10.47 -22.54 -4.35
CA CYS A 171 9.75 -22.68 -5.64
C CYS A 171 10.66 -22.71 -6.87
N VAL A 172 11.96 -22.98 -6.71
CA VAL A 172 12.88 -23.16 -7.84
C VAL A 172 13.69 -24.45 -7.59
N GLU A 173 13.02 -25.58 -7.73
CA GLU A 173 13.57 -26.89 -8.13
C GLU A 173 12.53 -27.66 -8.93
#